data_d0884ede4cd7c59b573e3d5866acacea
#
_entry.id   d0884ede4cd7c59b573e3d5866acacea
#
_cell.length_a   1.000
_cell.length_b   1.000
_cell.length_c   1.000
_cell.angle_alpha   90.00
_cell.angle_beta   90.00
_cell.angle_gamma   90.00
#
_symmetry.space_group_name_H-M   'P 1'
#
loop_
_entity.id
_entity.type
_entity.pdbx_description
1 polymer ?
#
loop_
_entity_poly.entity_id
_entity_poly.type
_entity_poly.pdbx_seq_one_letter_code
_entity_poly.pdbx_strand_id
1 'polypeptide(L)'
;MTAFNDEAVTGDALRRTLGVSRRRFLSTCTAATAAAIAAPVFGATPALAQDRAEAAGYDRGRSALVPPHKRGIILYTVRDAIGRDPLASDLPSGFREVFRQLSRFGYRQVEFAGYGQHANAPGGADLGTLEGAKLLRSWLDAYGLRAQGSHGFIPPSWPLTPSDLDTFKRFLEISNILGMEHMGTGADPTNTPYRADWDVAAEKWNTLGAIARREGIKLYTHNHDSAYDFLLDGGPLDAQGRPTRSSGIRKLEYFLKVTDPKSVYLELDVFWAHVAQYKFHTYTAHDGAQREKVFDPAGLVARNTKRFPLFHAKDGVLNPQSGLGYDMVPFGTGDIDYRRFFGRVGAKNYHNPMVEQDNAPSESAPGQSLEFARVGYDNLAALRARR
;
A
#
# COMPACT_ATOMS: atom_id res chain seq x y z
N MET A 1 1.56 -3.50 -22.37
CA MET A 1 2.83 -3.49 -21.61
C MET A 1 3.46 -2.12 -21.76
N THR A 2 3.10 -1.19 -20.92
CA THR A 2 3.76 0.09 -20.79
C THR A 2 4.66 -0.03 -19.58
N ALA A 3 5.97 -0.04 -19.83
CA ALA A 3 6.99 -0.04 -18.81
C ALA A 3 6.84 1.25 -17.98
N PHE A 4 6.61 1.11 -16.69
CA PHE A 4 6.87 2.18 -15.75
C PHE A 4 8.39 2.44 -15.78
N ASN A 5 8.80 3.63 -16.20
CA ASN A 5 10.15 4.08 -15.96
C ASN A 5 10.30 4.31 -14.45
N ASP A 6 10.74 3.27 -13.75
CA ASP A 6 11.31 3.40 -12.42
C ASP A 6 12.67 4.08 -12.57
N GLU A 7 12.78 5.37 -12.28
CA GLU A 7 14.05 5.90 -11.80
C GLU A 7 14.25 5.31 -10.39
N ALA A 8 14.89 4.14 -10.37
CA ALA A 8 15.31 3.49 -9.16
C ALA A 8 16.27 4.43 -8.41
N VAL A 9 15.80 4.98 -7.30
CA VAL A 9 16.70 5.60 -6.31
C VAL A 9 17.57 4.47 -5.77
N THR A 10 18.78 4.36 -6.28
CA THR A 10 19.74 3.33 -5.89
C THR A 10 20.11 3.50 -4.44
N GLY A 11 20.42 2.39 -3.74
CA GLY A 11 20.81 2.40 -2.32
C GLY A 11 21.98 3.34 -1.99
N ASP A 12 22.76 3.76 -3.00
CA ASP A 12 23.81 4.77 -2.88
C ASP A 12 23.26 6.20 -2.75
N ALA A 13 22.11 6.51 -3.33
CA ALA A 13 21.44 7.80 -3.12
C ALA A 13 20.95 7.92 -1.68
N LEU A 14 20.37 6.86 -1.13
CA LEU A 14 19.93 6.81 0.27
C LEU A 14 21.10 7.02 1.25
N ARG A 15 22.28 6.46 0.95
CA ARG A 15 23.49 6.61 1.77
C ARG A 15 24.04 8.03 1.78
N ARG A 16 23.88 8.79 0.69
CA ARG A 16 24.35 10.19 0.59
C ARG A 16 23.40 11.16 1.28
N THR A 17 22.12 10.89 1.23
CA THR A 17 21.08 11.79 1.74
C THR A 17 20.95 11.75 3.26
N LEU A 18 21.14 10.58 3.87
CA LEU A 18 20.92 10.41 5.31
C LEU A 18 22.08 10.86 6.21
N GLY A 19 23.24 11.27 5.67
CA GLY A 19 24.39 11.72 6.46
C GLY A 19 24.86 10.72 7.53
N VAL A 20 24.35 9.48 7.51
CA VAL A 20 24.62 8.45 8.50
C VAL A 20 25.89 7.73 8.12
N SER A 21 26.92 7.84 8.96
CA SER A 21 28.17 7.13 8.73
C SER A 21 27.93 5.62 8.66
N ARG A 22 28.66 4.92 7.79
CA ARG A 22 28.62 3.45 7.63
C ARG A 22 28.62 2.68 8.97
N ARG A 23 29.26 3.22 9.98
CA ARG A 23 29.34 2.65 11.32
C ARG A 23 28.02 2.74 12.11
N ARG A 24 27.25 3.81 11.96
CA ARG A 24 25.94 3.96 12.68
C ARG A 24 24.84 3.13 12.02
N PHE A 25 24.81 3.06 10.70
CA PHE A 25 23.82 2.25 9.99
C PHE A 25 24.06 0.74 10.26
N LEU A 26 25.32 0.28 10.19
CA LEU A 26 25.66 -1.10 10.50
C LEU A 26 25.54 -1.43 12.00
N SER A 27 25.75 -0.48 12.92
CA SER A 27 25.60 -0.75 14.36
C SER A 27 24.14 -0.89 14.80
N THR A 28 23.21 -0.24 14.13
CA THR A 28 21.77 -0.42 14.38
C THR A 28 21.23 -1.74 13.77
N CYS A 29 21.79 -2.17 12.63
CA CYS A 29 21.44 -3.44 12.01
C CYS A 29 22.17 -4.65 12.61
N THR A 30 23.46 -4.49 13.01
CA THR A 30 24.28 -5.60 13.55
C THR A 30 23.96 -5.95 15.00
N ALA A 31 23.42 -5.04 15.81
CA ALA A 31 23.00 -5.39 17.17
C ALA A 31 21.80 -6.36 17.19
N ALA A 32 20.99 -6.41 16.11
CA ALA A 32 19.87 -7.36 15.99
C ALA A 32 20.29 -8.73 15.39
N THR A 33 21.37 -8.78 14.58
CA THR A 33 21.81 -10.00 13.88
C THR A 33 22.89 -10.79 14.61
N ALA A 34 23.71 -10.17 15.46
CA ALA A 34 24.77 -10.86 16.20
C ALA A 34 24.25 -11.81 17.29
N ALA A 35 22.98 -11.74 17.67
CA ALA A 35 22.36 -12.62 18.66
C ALA A 35 21.76 -13.91 18.05
N ALA A 36 21.80 -14.08 16.74
CA ALA A 36 21.09 -15.20 16.06
C ALA A 36 22.02 -16.30 15.52
N ILE A 37 23.37 -16.17 15.60
CA ILE A 37 24.32 -17.11 14.93
C ILE A 37 25.02 -18.05 15.91
N ALA A 38 24.85 -17.93 17.21
CA ALA A 38 25.47 -18.82 18.15
C ALA A 38 24.49 -19.26 19.27
N ALA A 39 23.55 -20.15 18.95
CA ALA A 39 22.85 -20.90 19.95
C ALA A 39 22.71 -22.36 19.53
N PRO A 40 23.33 -23.31 20.28
CA PRO A 40 22.98 -24.72 20.16
C PRO A 40 21.52 -24.92 20.62
N VAL A 41 20.90 -25.94 20.07
CA VAL A 41 19.54 -26.38 20.41
C VAL A 41 19.49 -26.73 21.91
N PHE A 42 19.12 -25.80 22.77
CA PHE A 42 18.63 -26.04 24.12
C PHE A 42 17.48 -25.06 24.41
N GLY A 43 16.46 -25.59 25.08
CA GLY A 43 15.16 -24.98 25.32
C GLY A 43 15.22 -23.53 25.82
N ALA A 44 14.22 -22.79 25.42
CA ALA A 44 14.02 -21.41 25.86
C ALA A 44 14.04 -21.35 27.39
N THR A 45 14.99 -20.59 27.95
CA THR A 45 15.05 -20.35 29.39
C THR A 45 13.77 -19.58 29.82
N PRO A 46 13.22 -19.90 31.01
CA PRO A 46 12.03 -19.23 31.53
C PRO A 46 12.14 -17.70 31.60
N ALA A 47 13.33 -17.14 31.70
CA ALA A 47 13.60 -15.70 31.79
C ALA A 47 13.21 -14.92 30.52
N LEU A 48 13.48 -15.46 29.31
CA LEU A 48 13.11 -14.78 28.06
C LEU A 48 11.60 -14.83 27.79
N ALA A 49 10.91 -15.83 28.33
CA ALA A 49 9.44 -15.89 28.29
C ALA A 49 8.82 -14.93 29.31
N GLN A 50 9.48 -14.70 30.42
CA GLN A 50 9.07 -13.79 31.49
C GLN A 50 9.25 -12.34 31.10
N ASP A 51 10.38 -11.94 30.48
CA ASP A 51 10.60 -10.59 29.95
C ASP A 51 9.59 -10.22 28.84
N ARG A 52 9.23 -11.18 27.97
CA ARG A 52 8.15 -10.99 26.98
C ARG A 52 6.77 -10.90 27.63
N ALA A 53 6.53 -11.63 28.70
CA ALA A 53 5.27 -11.58 29.45
C ALA A 53 5.16 -10.30 30.29
N GLU A 54 6.27 -9.79 30.83
CA GLU A 54 6.31 -8.52 31.57
C GLU A 54 6.18 -7.32 30.63
N ALA A 55 6.85 -7.30 29.47
CA ALA A 55 6.62 -6.29 28.42
C ALA A 55 5.17 -6.29 27.92
N ALA A 56 4.54 -7.48 27.82
CA ALA A 56 3.11 -7.61 27.52
C ALA A 56 2.20 -7.21 28.70
N GLY A 57 2.70 -7.27 29.93
CA GLY A 57 1.96 -6.96 31.16
C GLY A 57 1.77 -5.46 31.40
N TYR A 58 2.75 -4.63 31.00
CA TYR A 58 2.66 -3.17 31.18
C TYR A 58 1.66 -2.47 30.28
N ASP A 59 1.15 -3.14 29.24
CA ASP A 59 0.25 -2.54 28.23
C ASP A 59 -1.22 -3.00 28.33
N ARG A 60 -1.63 -3.65 29.44
CA ARG A 60 -2.99 -4.19 29.65
C ARG A 60 -4.11 -3.14 29.69
N GLY A 61 -3.78 -1.85 29.63
CA GLY A 61 -4.75 -0.74 29.65
C GLY A 61 -5.02 -0.05 28.33
N ARG A 62 -4.27 -0.33 27.25
CA ARG A 62 -4.41 0.37 25.98
C ARG A 62 -4.86 -0.57 24.87
N SER A 63 -5.99 -0.24 24.24
CA SER A 63 -6.47 -1.02 23.09
C SER A 63 -5.54 -0.83 21.87
N ALA A 64 -5.19 -1.93 21.19
CA ALA A 64 -4.50 -1.89 19.91
C ALA A 64 -5.32 -1.09 18.89
N LEU A 65 -4.66 -0.17 18.18
CA LEU A 65 -5.30 0.59 17.09
C LEU A 65 -5.58 -0.31 15.87
N VAL A 66 -4.69 -1.27 15.62
CA VAL A 66 -4.88 -2.27 14.55
C VAL A 66 -4.96 -3.66 15.19
N PRO A 67 -6.15 -4.28 15.19
CA PRO A 67 -6.34 -5.61 15.75
C PRO A 67 -5.46 -6.66 15.04
N PRO A 68 -5.03 -7.75 15.69
CA PRO A 68 -4.14 -8.75 15.08
C PRO A 68 -4.64 -9.30 13.74
N HIS A 69 -5.94 -9.58 13.62
CA HIS A 69 -6.55 -10.13 12.40
C HIS A 69 -6.65 -9.12 11.23
N LYS A 70 -6.37 -7.84 11.49
CA LYS A 70 -6.39 -6.74 10.51
C LYS A 70 -4.98 -6.31 10.06
N ARG A 71 -3.91 -6.91 10.62
CA ARG A 71 -2.54 -6.55 10.26
C ARG A 71 -2.18 -7.20 8.94
N GLY A 72 -2.05 -6.35 7.92
CA GLY A 72 -1.80 -6.75 6.54
C GLY A 72 -0.51 -6.18 5.97
N ILE A 73 -0.13 -6.71 4.82
CA ILE A 73 0.99 -6.26 4.00
C ILE A 73 0.63 -6.40 2.53
N ILE A 74 0.99 -5.42 1.71
CA ILE A 74 0.98 -5.60 0.26
C ILE A 74 2.25 -6.29 -0.20
N LEU A 75 2.10 -7.28 -1.08
CA LEU A 75 3.19 -8.11 -1.57
C LEU A 75 4.20 -7.37 -2.46
N TYR A 76 3.86 -6.15 -2.89
CA TYR A 76 4.80 -5.25 -3.59
C TYR A 76 6.05 -4.97 -2.74
N THR A 77 5.91 -4.86 -1.43
CA THR A 77 7.02 -4.68 -0.48
C THR A 77 8.07 -5.78 -0.60
N VAL A 78 7.66 -7.01 -0.85
CA VAL A 78 8.51 -8.22 -0.88
C VAL A 78 8.60 -8.86 -2.27
N ARG A 79 8.35 -8.06 -3.33
CA ARG A 79 8.33 -8.53 -4.73
C ARG A 79 9.64 -9.16 -5.19
N ASP A 80 10.79 -8.67 -4.68
CA ASP A 80 12.09 -9.28 -4.93
C ASP A 80 12.20 -10.70 -4.39
N ALA A 81 11.66 -10.96 -3.19
CA ALA A 81 11.61 -12.31 -2.62
C ALA A 81 10.68 -13.22 -3.41
N ILE A 82 9.54 -12.70 -3.90
CA ILE A 82 8.63 -13.46 -4.78
C ILE A 82 9.29 -13.77 -6.12
N GLY A 83 9.96 -12.80 -6.72
CA GLY A 83 10.65 -12.93 -8.01
C GLY A 83 12.02 -13.63 -7.94
N ARG A 84 12.52 -13.98 -6.75
CA ARG A 84 13.84 -14.58 -6.57
C ARG A 84 13.87 -16.04 -7.04
N ASP A 85 14.98 -16.42 -7.70
CA ASP A 85 15.22 -17.81 -8.06
C ASP A 85 15.52 -18.67 -6.83
N PRO A 86 14.67 -19.66 -6.49
CA PRO A 86 14.92 -20.56 -5.37
C PRO A 86 16.12 -21.50 -5.57
N LEU A 87 16.61 -21.64 -6.81
CA LEU A 87 17.81 -22.45 -7.10
C LEU A 87 19.11 -21.64 -6.96
N ALA A 88 19.03 -20.33 -6.99
CA ALA A 88 20.19 -19.43 -6.90
C ALA A 88 20.39 -18.83 -5.49
N SER A 89 19.51 -19.11 -4.54
CA SER A 89 19.56 -18.48 -3.21
C SER A 89 18.90 -19.36 -2.14
N ASP A 90 19.50 -19.39 -0.96
CA ASP A 90 18.93 -20.02 0.25
C ASP A 90 17.88 -19.12 0.96
N LEU A 91 17.70 -17.89 0.46
CA LEU A 91 16.70 -16.97 1.00
C LEU A 91 15.28 -17.38 0.57
N PRO A 92 14.25 -17.02 1.35
CA PRO A 92 12.86 -17.28 0.99
C PRO A 92 12.55 -16.77 -0.41
N SER A 93 11.95 -17.63 -1.26
CA SER A 93 11.74 -17.37 -2.69
C SER A 93 10.37 -17.88 -3.14
N GLY A 94 9.68 -17.10 -3.98
CA GLY A 94 8.33 -17.43 -4.45
C GLY A 94 7.24 -17.21 -3.41
N PHE A 95 5.98 -17.19 -3.89
CA PHE A 95 4.81 -16.91 -3.04
C PHE A 95 4.71 -17.80 -1.82
N ARG A 96 4.91 -19.12 -1.98
CA ARG A 96 4.73 -20.09 -0.90
C ARG A 96 5.64 -19.80 0.30
N GLU A 97 6.93 -19.57 0.05
CA GLU A 97 7.90 -19.31 1.11
C GLU A 97 7.73 -17.91 1.70
N VAL A 98 7.40 -16.92 0.88
CA VAL A 98 7.07 -15.57 1.33
C VAL A 98 5.85 -15.60 2.25
N PHE A 99 4.77 -16.29 1.89
CA PHE A 99 3.59 -16.43 2.76
C PHE A 99 3.94 -17.08 4.11
N ARG A 100 4.79 -18.11 4.10
CA ARG A 100 5.28 -18.75 5.32
C ARG A 100 6.01 -17.75 6.22
N GLN A 101 6.87 -16.89 5.65
CA GLN A 101 7.60 -15.88 6.41
C GLN A 101 6.66 -14.79 6.96
N LEU A 102 5.77 -14.26 6.14
CA LEU A 102 4.81 -13.23 6.56
C LEU A 102 3.90 -13.72 7.68
N SER A 103 3.43 -14.98 7.60
CA SER A 103 2.65 -15.61 8.66
C SER A 103 3.45 -15.74 9.97
N ARG A 104 4.75 -16.10 9.89
CA ARG A 104 5.65 -16.17 11.06
C ARG A 104 5.90 -14.81 11.69
N PHE A 105 5.97 -13.72 10.92
CA PHE A 105 6.06 -12.37 11.44
C PHE A 105 4.76 -11.97 12.18
N GLY A 106 3.64 -12.62 11.86
CA GLY A 106 2.37 -12.41 12.51
C GLY A 106 1.32 -11.74 11.63
N TYR A 107 1.62 -11.41 10.36
CA TYR A 107 0.62 -10.93 9.42
C TYR A 107 -0.55 -11.91 9.29
N ARG A 108 -1.73 -11.39 9.04
CA ARG A 108 -2.96 -12.17 8.83
C ARG A 108 -3.67 -11.81 7.53
N GLN A 109 -3.29 -10.71 6.92
CA GLN A 109 -3.84 -10.26 5.63
C GLN A 109 -2.71 -9.98 4.66
N VAL A 110 -2.94 -10.27 3.39
CA VAL A 110 -2.08 -9.88 2.28
C VAL A 110 -2.90 -9.21 1.20
N GLU A 111 -2.25 -8.31 0.48
CA GLU A 111 -2.75 -7.73 -0.75
C GLU A 111 -1.81 -8.10 -1.89
N PHE A 112 -2.37 -8.54 -3.03
CA PHE A 112 -1.57 -8.91 -4.18
C PHE A 112 -1.23 -7.69 -5.04
N ALA A 113 0.02 -7.62 -5.49
CA ALA A 113 0.50 -6.65 -6.48
C ALA A 113 0.86 -7.36 -7.80
N GLY A 114 0.03 -8.30 -8.21
CA GLY A 114 0.24 -9.21 -9.32
C GLY A 114 0.45 -10.65 -8.88
N TYR A 115 0.56 -11.57 -9.85
CA TYR A 115 0.57 -13.01 -9.64
C TYR A 115 1.80 -13.70 -10.24
N GLY A 116 2.78 -12.92 -10.70
CA GLY A 116 4.03 -13.43 -11.23
C GLY A 116 5.04 -13.77 -10.14
N GLN A 117 5.81 -14.84 -10.35
CA GLN A 117 6.94 -15.25 -9.51
C GLN A 117 8.06 -15.82 -10.38
N HIS A 118 9.18 -16.25 -9.77
CA HIS A 118 10.24 -16.93 -10.53
C HIS A 118 9.76 -18.29 -11.07
N ALA A 119 10.19 -18.64 -12.29
CA ALA A 119 9.75 -19.85 -12.97
C ALA A 119 10.12 -21.15 -12.22
N ASN A 120 11.22 -21.14 -11.47
CA ASN A 120 11.69 -22.28 -10.66
C ASN A 120 10.94 -22.38 -9.31
N ALA A 121 10.11 -21.39 -8.95
CA ALA A 121 9.30 -21.46 -7.74
C ALA A 121 8.12 -22.43 -7.91
N PRO A 122 7.64 -23.08 -6.83
CA PRO A 122 6.50 -23.98 -6.90
C PRO A 122 5.29 -23.35 -7.58
N GLY A 123 4.71 -24.00 -8.57
CA GLY A 123 3.56 -23.52 -9.36
C GLY A 123 3.93 -22.78 -10.65
N GLY A 124 5.23 -22.52 -10.91
CA GLY A 124 5.70 -21.86 -12.13
C GLY A 124 5.58 -20.34 -12.09
N ALA A 125 5.85 -19.68 -13.23
CA ALA A 125 6.04 -18.23 -13.31
C ALA A 125 4.75 -17.41 -13.14
N ASP A 126 3.62 -17.90 -13.64
CA ASP A 126 2.36 -17.16 -13.67
C ASP A 126 1.26 -17.90 -12.92
N LEU A 127 0.85 -17.35 -11.80
CA LEU A 127 -0.27 -17.79 -10.98
C LEU A 127 -1.54 -16.95 -11.19
N GLY A 128 -1.56 -16.07 -12.19
CA GLY A 128 -2.71 -15.26 -12.60
C GLY A 128 -3.73 -16.03 -13.46
N THR A 129 -3.76 -17.34 -13.33
CA THR A 129 -4.75 -18.26 -13.93
C THR A 129 -5.72 -18.74 -12.86
N LEU A 130 -6.86 -19.36 -13.26
CA LEU A 130 -7.81 -19.92 -12.29
C LEU A 130 -7.17 -21.05 -11.47
N GLU A 131 -6.34 -21.89 -12.09
CA GLU A 131 -5.62 -22.96 -11.40
C GLU A 131 -4.51 -22.39 -10.49
N GLY A 132 -3.79 -21.37 -10.95
CA GLY A 132 -2.83 -20.66 -10.12
C GLY A 132 -3.47 -20.01 -8.90
N ALA A 133 -4.65 -19.41 -9.06
CA ALA A 133 -5.42 -18.83 -7.95
C ALA A 133 -5.84 -19.88 -6.91
N LYS A 134 -6.27 -21.09 -7.34
CA LYS A 134 -6.56 -22.21 -6.42
C LYS A 134 -5.32 -22.66 -5.66
N LEU A 135 -4.16 -22.68 -6.31
CA LEU A 135 -2.88 -23.02 -5.69
C LEU A 135 -2.48 -21.94 -4.65
N LEU A 136 -2.54 -20.65 -5.02
CA LEU A 136 -2.31 -19.54 -4.10
C LEU A 136 -3.25 -19.61 -2.90
N ARG A 137 -4.54 -19.88 -3.12
CA ARG A 137 -5.52 -20.04 -2.06
C ARG A 137 -5.14 -21.16 -1.09
N SER A 138 -4.70 -22.31 -1.59
CA SER A 138 -4.26 -23.42 -0.75
C SER A 138 -3.08 -23.05 0.15
N TRP A 139 -2.13 -22.26 -0.35
CA TRP A 139 -0.99 -21.77 0.46
C TRP A 139 -1.41 -20.72 1.48
N LEU A 140 -2.31 -19.80 1.12
CA LEU A 140 -2.87 -18.83 2.08
C LEU A 140 -3.54 -19.56 3.24
N ASP A 141 -4.38 -20.55 2.96
CA ASP A 141 -5.06 -21.35 3.98
C ASP A 141 -4.06 -22.12 4.86
N ALA A 142 -3.03 -22.74 4.26
CA ALA A 142 -1.99 -23.47 4.98
C ALA A 142 -1.21 -22.60 5.96
N TYR A 143 -1.05 -21.33 5.69
CA TYR A 143 -0.32 -20.39 6.54
C TYR A 143 -1.23 -19.45 7.35
N GLY A 144 -2.56 -19.61 7.30
CA GLY A 144 -3.51 -18.80 8.04
C GLY A 144 -3.53 -17.33 7.62
N LEU A 145 -3.27 -17.06 6.33
CA LEU A 145 -3.35 -15.76 5.71
C LEU A 145 -4.68 -15.59 4.95
N ARG A 146 -5.13 -14.35 4.80
CA ARG A 146 -6.29 -13.99 3.98
C ARG A 146 -5.86 -13.02 2.90
N ALA A 147 -6.23 -13.27 1.66
CA ALA A 147 -6.16 -12.27 0.61
C ALA A 147 -7.26 -11.22 0.86
N GLN A 148 -6.88 -9.97 1.07
CA GLN A 148 -7.83 -8.90 1.34
C GLN A 148 -8.14 -8.09 0.09
N GLY A 149 -7.17 -7.93 -0.80
CA GLY A 149 -7.29 -7.19 -2.04
C GLY A 149 -6.22 -7.57 -3.05
N SER A 150 -6.31 -6.98 -4.23
CA SER A 150 -5.37 -7.15 -5.32
C SER A 150 -5.33 -5.94 -6.22
N HIS A 151 -4.12 -5.50 -6.60
CA HIS A 151 -3.92 -4.69 -7.80
C HIS A 151 -4.12 -5.59 -9.02
N GLY A 152 -5.36 -5.75 -9.43
CA GLY A 152 -5.78 -6.58 -10.53
C GLY A 152 -5.75 -5.86 -11.88
N PHE A 153 -6.63 -6.26 -12.78
CA PHE A 153 -6.75 -5.63 -14.09
C PHE A 153 -7.90 -4.63 -14.12
N ILE A 154 -7.57 -3.37 -14.41
CA ILE A 154 -8.53 -2.33 -14.76
C ILE A 154 -8.38 -2.05 -16.26
N PRO A 155 -9.44 -2.21 -17.06
CA PRO A 155 -9.39 -1.95 -18.49
C PRO A 155 -8.76 -0.60 -18.82
N PRO A 156 -7.78 -0.51 -19.73
CA PRO A 156 -7.20 0.78 -20.11
C PRO A 156 -8.18 1.63 -20.93
N SER A 157 -9.00 0.97 -21.77
CA SER A 157 -9.90 1.64 -22.74
C SER A 157 -11.19 2.15 -22.10
N TRP A 158 -11.72 3.21 -22.66
CA TRP A 158 -13.09 3.66 -22.47
C TRP A 158 -13.61 4.30 -23.76
N PRO A 159 -14.76 3.88 -24.31
CA PRO A 159 -15.61 2.76 -23.85
C PRO A 159 -14.91 1.41 -23.79
N LEU A 160 -15.44 0.48 -22.97
CA LEU A 160 -14.88 -0.85 -22.78
C LEU A 160 -14.92 -1.67 -24.07
N THR A 161 -13.84 -2.36 -24.40
CA THR A 161 -13.85 -3.39 -25.43
C THR A 161 -14.34 -4.74 -24.86
N PRO A 162 -14.88 -5.65 -25.70
CA PRO A 162 -15.25 -7.01 -25.26
C PRO A 162 -14.07 -7.74 -24.58
N SER A 163 -12.88 -7.68 -25.15
CA SER A 163 -11.67 -8.32 -24.61
C SER A 163 -11.28 -7.77 -23.24
N ASP A 164 -11.36 -6.44 -23.06
CA ASP A 164 -11.11 -5.80 -21.76
C ASP A 164 -12.11 -6.27 -20.71
N LEU A 165 -13.40 -6.36 -21.10
CA LEU A 165 -14.45 -6.81 -20.20
C LEU A 165 -14.26 -8.27 -19.79
N ASP A 166 -13.90 -9.15 -20.72
CA ASP A 166 -13.65 -10.56 -20.44
C ASP A 166 -12.43 -10.74 -19.52
N THR A 167 -11.35 -9.97 -19.76
CA THR A 167 -10.19 -9.94 -18.88
C THR A 167 -10.56 -9.45 -17.48
N PHE A 168 -11.31 -8.36 -17.38
CA PHE A 168 -11.78 -7.83 -16.11
C PHE A 168 -12.60 -8.85 -15.31
N LYS A 169 -13.55 -9.53 -15.97
CA LYS A 169 -14.36 -10.60 -15.34
C LYS A 169 -13.51 -11.77 -14.86
N ARG A 170 -12.49 -12.17 -15.62
CA ARG A 170 -11.56 -13.23 -15.21
C ARG A 170 -10.81 -12.83 -13.94
N PHE A 171 -10.38 -11.57 -13.79
CA PHE A 171 -9.74 -11.10 -12.56
C PHE A 171 -10.71 -11.04 -11.37
N LEU A 172 -12.00 -10.78 -11.60
CA LEU A 172 -13.02 -10.91 -10.56
C LEU A 172 -13.19 -12.37 -10.12
N GLU A 173 -13.17 -13.32 -11.05
CA GLU A 173 -13.22 -14.76 -10.74
C GLU A 173 -11.99 -15.21 -9.94
N ILE A 174 -10.77 -14.78 -10.32
CA ILE A 174 -9.54 -15.00 -9.54
C ILE A 174 -9.69 -14.44 -8.12
N SER A 175 -10.23 -13.24 -7.98
CA SER A 175 -10.47 -12.61 -6.68
C SER A 175 -11.43 -13.44 -5.82
N ASN A 176 -12.49 -13.97 -6.40
CA ASN A 176 -13.44 -14.85 -5.71
C ASN A 176 -12.80 -16.17 -5.27
N ILE A 177 -11.98 -16.82 -6.13
CA ILE A 177 -11.24 -18.04 -5.77
C ILE A 177 -10.30 -17.76 -4.57
N LEU A 178 -9.63 -16.64 -4.59
CA LEU A 178 -8.73 -16.20 -3.50
C LEU A 178 -9.48 -15.77 -2.23
N GLY A 179 -10.81 -15.59 -2.31
CA GLY A 179 -11.65 -15.14 -1.22
C GLY A 179 -11.45 -13.68 -0.84
N MET A 180 -11.08 -12.86 -1.82
CA MET A 180 -10.92 -11.42 -1.64
C MET A 180 -12.26 -10.71 -1.53
N GLU A 181 -12.29 -9.63 -0.73
CA GLU A 181 -13.42 -8.70 -0.72
C GLU A 181 -13.22 -7.54 -1.71
N HIS A 182 -11.97 -7.29 -2.14
CA HIS A 182 -11.60 -6.10 -2.89
C HIS A 182 -10.73 -6.46 -4.09
N MET A 183 -10.92 -5.77 -5.20
CA MET A 183 -10.04 -5.78 -6.36
C MET A 183 -9.92 -4.35 -6.90
N GLY A 184 -8.75 -3.96 -7.36
CA GLY A 184 -8.53 -2.61 -7.84
C GLY A 184 -7.27 -2.45 -8.66
N THR A 185 -6.62 -1.33 -8.49
CA THR A 185 -5.36 -0.98 -9.16
C THR A 185 -4.47 -0.17 -8.24
N GLY A 186 -3.15 -0.27 -8.43
CA GLY A 186 -2.14 0.58 -7.79
C GLY A 186 -1.98 1.95 -8.45
N ALA A 187 -2.90 2.35 -9.33
CA ALA A 187 -2.83 3.63 -10.06
C ALA A 187 -4.00 4.55 -9.71
N ASP A 188 -3.79 5.84 -9.90
CA ASP A 188 -4.84 6.85 -9.87
C ASP A 188 -5.90 6.59 -10.95
N PRO A 189 -7.17 7.05 -10.77
CA PRO A 189 -8.22 6.90 -11.79
C PRO A 189 -7.85 7.53 -13.14
N THR A 190 -7.14 8.63 -13.10
CA THR A 190 -6.53 9.35 -14.23
C THR A 190 -5.43 10.27 -13.74
N ASN A 191 -4.44 10.57 -14.60
CA ASN A 191 -3.30 11.43 -14.26
C ASN A 191 -3.49 12.89 -14.67
N THR A 192 -4.63 13.26 -15.27
CA THR A 192 -4.84 14.63 -15.76
C THR A 192 -5.32 15.57 -14.66
N PRO A 193 -5.10 16.89 -14.78
CA PRO A 193 -5.64 17.85 -13.83
C PRO A 193 -7.06 18.30 -14.18
N TYR A 194 -7.61 17.92 -15.35
CA TYR A 194 -8.83 18.52 -15.89
C TYR A 194 -10.08 17.79 -15.45
N ARG A 195 -11.09 18.55 -15.02
CA ARG A 195 -12.37 18.02 -14.56
C ARG A 195 -13.03 17.07 -15.57
N ALA A 196 -13.01 17.41 -16.86
CA ALA A 196 -13.65 16.58 -17.90
C ALA A 196 -13.09 15.15 -17.94
N ASP A 197 -11.78 14.97 -17.74
CA ASP A 197 -11.16 13.65 -17.72
C ASP A 197 -11.53 12.85 -16.47
N TRP A 198 -11.73 13.54 -15.33
CA TRP A 198 -12.22 12.93 -14.11
C TRP A 198 -13.70 12.52 -14.20
N ASP A 199 -14.51 13.26 -14.97
CA ASP A 199 -15.89 12.86 -15.29
C ASP A 199 -15.91 11.57 -16.11
N VAL A 200 -15.06 11.47 -17.16
CA VAL A 200 -14.89 10.24 -17.96
C VAL A 200 -14.38 9.07 -17.10
N ALA A 201 -13.38 9.32 -16.26
CA ALA A 201 -12.90 8.30 -15.33
C ALA A 201 -14.00 7.84 -14.37
N ALA A 202 -14.81 8.75 -13.83
CA ALA A 202 -15.90 8.40 -12.93
C ALA A 202 -16.98 7.53 -13.62
N GLU A 203 -17.33 7.82 -14.86
CA GLU A 203 -18.25 7.00 -15.65
C GLU A 203 -17.74 5.56 -15.82
N LYS A 204 -16.46 5.42 -16.23
CA LYS A 204 -15.77 4.14 -16.35
C LYS A 204 -15.78 3.37 -15.02
N TRP A 205 -15.38 4.03 -13.93
CA TRP A 205 -15.29 3.41 -12.62
C TRP A 205 -16.66 3.02 -12.06
N ASN A 206 -17.70 3.81 -12.27
CA ASN A 206 -19.08 3.48 -11.90
C ASN A 206 -19.56 2.22 -12.63
N THR A 207 -19.25 2.12 -13.93
CA THR A 207 -19.62 0.95 -14.75
C THR A 207 -18.90 -0.30 -14.28
N LEU A 208 -17.57 -0.26 -14.13
CA LEU A 208 -16.76 -1.38 -13.66
C LEU A 208 -17.14 -1.77 -12.23
N GLY A 209 -17.36 -0.78 -11.36
CA GLY A 209 -17.78 -1.01 -9.98
C GLY A 209 -19.14 -1.69 -9.87
N ALA A 210 -20.08 -1.33 -10.75
CA ALA A 210 -21.37 -2.01 -10.82
C ALA A 210 -21.25 -3.48 -11.26
N ILE A 211 -20.30 -3.79 -12.17
CA ILE A 211 -19.99 -5.18 -12.58
C ILE A 211 -19.36 -5.93 -11.41
N ALA A 212 -18.30 -5.39 -10.80
CA ALA A 212 -17.60 -6.01 -9.67
C ALA A 212 -18.56 -6.30 -8.48
N ARG A 213 -19.46 -5.36 -8.19
CA ARG A 213 -20.46 -5.53 -7.12
C ARG A 213 -21.41 -6.70 -7.34
N ARG A 214 -21.76 -7.02 -8.59
CA ARG A 214 -22.60 -8.20 -8.91
C ARG A 214 -21.89 -9.50 -8.59
N GLU A 215 -20.56 -9.50 -8.70
CA GLU A 215 -19.68 -10.62 -8.35
C GLU A 215 -19.28 -10.62 -6.86
N GLY A 216 -19.85 -9.71 -6.04
CA GLY A 216 -19.55 -9.61 -4.60
C GLY A 216 -18.25 -8.89 -4.28
N ILE A 217 -17.57 -8.30 -5.26
CA ILE A 217 -16.28 -7.62 -5.12
C ILE A 217 -16.47 -6.10 -5.03
N LYS A 218 -15.76 -5.45 -4.11
CA LYS A 218 -15.64 -4.00 -3.99
C LYS A 218 -14.50 -3.53 -4.89
N LEU A 219 -14.81 -2.74 -5.92
CA LEU A 219 -13.80 -2.17 -6.81
C LEU A 219 -13.16 -0.95 -6.16
N TYR A 220 -11.82 -0.91 -6.09
CA TYR A 220 -11.10 0.23 -5.52
C TYR A 220 -10.03 0.78 -6.46
N THR A 221 -9.70 2.06 -6.29
CA THR A 221 -8.53 2.71 -6.85
C THR A 221 -7.58 3.10 -5.73
N HIS A 222 -6.29 2.96 -5.99
CA HIS A 222 -5.22 3.50 -5.17
C HIS A 222 -4.96 4.97 -5.49
N ASN A 223 -4.11 5.64 -4.74
CA ASN A 223 -3.70 7.01 -5.01
C ASN A 223 -2.20 7.22 -4.80
N HIS A 224 -1.64 8.09 -5.65
CA HIS A 224 -0.39 8.78 -5.39
C HIS A 224 -0.65 10.26 -4.99
N ASP A 225 0.42 11.00 -4.74
CA ASP A 225 0.32 12.39 -4.30
C ASP A 225 -0.46 13.27 -5.28
N SER A 226 -0.26 13.06 -6.59
CA SER A 226 -0.91 13.84 -7.65
C SER A 226 -2.44 13.77 -7.64
N ALA A 227 -3.04 12.71 -7.11
CA ALA A 227 -4.49 12.59 -6.97
C ALA A 227 -5.09 13.61 -5.98
N TYR A 228 -4.29 14.14 -5.10
CA TYR A 228 -4.69 15.16 -4.12
C TYR A 228 -4.34 16.60 -4.54
N ASP A 229 -3.77 16.79 -5.74
CA ASP A 229 -3.65 18.11 -6.33
C ASP A 229 -5.01 18.71 -6.70
N PHE A 230 -5.05 19.99 -6.96
CA PHE A 230 -6.27 20.72 -7.26
C PHE A 230 -6.76 20.47 -8.68
N LEU A 231 -8.06 20.23 -8.80
CA LEU A 231 -8.73 20.03 -10.07
C LEU A 231 -8.81 21.35 -10.85
N LEU A 232 -8.44 21.35 -12.12
CA LEU A 232 -8.65 22.51 -12.99
C LEU A 232 -10.06 22.45 -13.61
N ASP A 233 -10.92 23.37 -13.17
CA ASP A 233 -12.35 23.34 -13.47
C ASP A 233 -12.94 24.71 -13.88
N GLY A 234 -12.08 25.73 -14.11
CA GLY A 234 -12.53 27.07 -14.55
C GLY A 234 -11.40 28.03 -14.87
N GLY A 235 -11.72 29.31 -14.91
CA GLY A 235 -10.80 30.40 -15.28
C GLY A 235 -10.59 30.54 -16.79
N PRO A 236 -9.57 31.32 -17.22
CA PRO A 236 -9.20 31.43 -18.62
C PRO A 236 -8.80 30.10 -19.20
N LEU A 237 -9.07 29.91 -20.48
CA LEU A 237 -8.66 28.70 -21.21
C LEU A 237 -7.24 28.85 -21.74
N ASP A 238 -6.50 27.74 -21.74
CA ASP A 238 -5.19 27.64 -22.40
C ASP A 238 -5.35 27.56 -23.94
N ALA A 239 -4.23 27.47 -24.66
CA ALA A 239 -4.23 27.37 -26.13
C ALA A 239 -4.94 26.12 -26.69
N GLN A 240 -5.17 25.11 -25.84
CA GLN A 240 -5.91 23.89 -26.17
C GLN A 240 -7.37 23.94 -25.71
N GLY A 241 -7.85 25.09 -25.25
CA GLY A 241 -9.24 25.28 -24.76
C GLY A 241 -9.52 24.64 -23.39
N ARG A 242 -8.49 24.41 -22.57
CA ARG A 242 -8.62 23.74 -21.26
C ARG A 242 -8.56 24.76 -20.11
N PRO A 243 -9.29 24.52 -19.00
CA PRO A 243 -9.28 25.42 -17.85
C PRO A 243 -7.90 25.48 -17.18
N THR A 244 -7.53 26.66 -16.68
CA THR A 244 -6.23 26.91 -16.05
C THR A 244 -6.30 27.21 -14.55
N ARG A 245 -7.50 27.22 -13.96
CA ARG A 245 -7.74 27.60 -12.57
C ARG A 245 -8.63 26.59 -11.84
N SER A 246 -8.66 26.67 -10.53
CA SER A 246 -9.36 25.73 -9.66
C SER A 246 -10.40 26.40 -8.78
N SER A 247 -11.50 25.70 -8.53
CA SER A 247 -12.45 26.04 -7.45
C SER A 247 -11.90 25.70 -6.04
N GLY A 248 -10.72 25.07 -5.96
CA GLY A 248 -10.13 24.59 -4.70
C GLY A 248 -10.63 23.21 -4.29
N ILE A 249 -11.33 22.49 -5.18
CA ILE A 249 -11.61 21.06 -4.98
C ILE A 249 -10.42 20.23 -5.44
N ARG A 250 -10.07 19.18 -4.69
CA ARG A 250 -9.01 18.27 -5.08
C ARG A 250 -9.55 17.17 -6.00
N LYS A 251 -8.69 16.66 -6.89
CA LYS A 251 -9.06 15.65 -7.89
C LYS A 251 -9.76 14.45 -7.27
N LEU A 252 -9.18 13.84 -6.23
CA LEU A 252 -9.77 12.67 -5.59
C LEU A 252 -11.01 13.01 -4.72
N GLU A 253 -11.09 14.21 -4.14
CA GLU A 253 -12.31 14.70 -3.47
C GLU A 253 -13.47 14.82 -4.46
N TYR A 254 -13.17 15.31 -5.68
CA TYR A 254 -14.15 15.37 -6.77
C TYR A 254 -14.59 13.97 -7.21
N PHE A 255 -13.63 13.05 -7.42
CA PHE A 255 -13.93 11.67 -7.80
C PHE A 255 -14.83 10.95 -6.80
N LEU A 256 -14.58 11.14 -5.50
CA LEU A 256 -15.44 10.64 -4.43
C LEU A 256 -16.88 11.17 -4.54
N LYS A 257 -17.04 12.43 -4.96
CA LYS A 257 -18.35 13.09 -5.09
C LYS A 257 -19.16 12.56 -6.28
N VAL A 258 -18.49 12.23 -7.40
CA VAL A 258 -19.15 11.87 -8.66
C VAL A 258 -19.24 10.37 -8.91
N THR A 259 -18.63 9.54 -8.05
CA THR A 259 -18.71 8.08 -8.13
C THR A 259 -19.73 7.48 -7.16
N ASP A 260 -20.36 6.38 -7.57
CA ASP A 260 -21.33 5.66 -6.75
C ASP A 260 -20.70 5.06 -5.49
N PRO A 261 -21.11 5.51 -4.29
CA PRO A 261 -20.52 5.04 -3.03
C PRO A 261 -20.80 3.57 -2.71
N LYS A 262 -21.67 2.90 -3.45
CA LYS A 262 -21.98 1.48 -3.29
C LYS A 262 -21.14 0.59 -4.21
N SER A 263 -20.44 1.17 -5.17
CA SER A 263 -19.75 0.43 -6.24
C SER A 263 -18.27 0.77 -6.34
N VAL A 264 -17.87 2.01 -6.00
CA VAL A 264 -16.48 2.48 -6.13
C VAL A 264 -15.92 2.82 -4.77
N TYR A 265 -14.76 2.28 -4.46
CA TYR A 265 -14.03 2.43 -3.19
C TYR A 265 -12.64 3.00 -3.46
N LEU A 266 -11.93 3.35 -2.40
CA LEU A 266 -10.58 3.87 -2.45
C LEU A 266 -9.69 3.14 -1.46
N GLU A 267 -8.47 2.92 -1.87
CA GLU A 267 -7.37 2.58 -0.99
C GLU A 267 -6.55 3.85 -0.76
N LEU A 268 -6.52 4.34 0.47
CA LEU A 268 -5.70 5.50 0.78
C LEU A 268 -4.27 5.07 1.06
N ASP A 269 -3.33 5.53 0.24
CA ASP A 269 -1.93 5.53 0.62
C ASP A 269 -1.64 6.72 1.53
N VAL A 270 -1.29 6.42 2.78
CA VAL A 270 -1.11 7.44 3.82
C VAL A 270 0.16 8.27 3.58
N PHE A 271 1.23 7.65 3.07
CA PHE A 271 2.47 8.36 2.74
C PHE A 271 2.25 9.35 1.59
N TRP A 272 1.68 8.88 0.47
CA TRP A 272 1.41 9.75 -0.68
C TRP A 272 0.42 10.88 -0.34
N ALA A 273 -0.51 10.63 0.56
CA ALA A 273 -1.39 11.67 1.08
C ALA A 273 -0.64 12.75 1.90
N HIS A 274 0.43 12.39 2.64
CA HIS A 274 1.30 13.32 3.34
C HIS A 274 2.24 14.06 2.38
N VAL A 275 2.78 13.39 1.37
CA VAL A 275 3.52 14.03 0.26
C VAL A 275 2.64 15.08 -0.41
N ALA A 276 1.37 14.77 -0.68
CA ALA A 276 0.42 15.72 -1.25
C ALA A 276 0.11 16.90 -0.33
N GLN A 277 0.05 16.68 0.99
CA GLN A 277 -0.11 17.74 1.96
C GLN A 277 1.05 18.75 1.91
N TYR A 278 2.26 18.26 1.69
CA TYR A 278 3.47 19.07 1.52
C TYR A 278 3.50 19.78 0.17
N LYS A 279 3.23 19.07 -0.94
CA LYS A 279 3.39 19.59 -2.31
C LYS A 279 2.25 20.49 -2.77
N PHE A 280 1.01 20.12 -2.46
CA PHE A 280 -0.20 20.72 -3.05
C PHE A 280 -1.03 21.44 -1.98
N HIS A 281 -0.50 22.51 -1.43
CA HIS A 281 -1.19 23.34 -0.42
C HIS A 281 -1.68 24.68 -0.95
N THR A 282 -1.28 25.09 -2.18
CA THR A 282 -1.70 26.34 -2.81
C THR A 282 -2.31 26.10 -4.19
N TYR A 283 -3.21 26.94 -4.64
CA TYR A 283 -3.82 26.90 -5.97
C TYR A 283 -4.21 28.30 -6.43
N THR A 284 -4.34 28.46 -7.78
CA THR A 284 -4.89 29.68 -8.39
C THR A 284 -6.41 29.56 -8.49
N ALA A 285 -7.14 30.39 -7.77
CA ALA A 285 -8.61 30.40 -7.77
C ALA A 285 -9.18 31.01 -9.07
N HIS A 286 -10.47 30.81 -9.32
CA HIS A 286 -11.13 31.27 -10.55
C HIS A 286 -10.99 32.79 -10.78
N ASP A 287 -10.91 33.59 -9.72
CA ASP A 287 -10.66 35.03 -9.78
C ASP A 287 -9.19 35.41 -10.02
N GLY A 288 -8.29 34.43 -10.11
CA GLY A 288 -6.85 34.62 -10.29
C GLY A 288 -6.05 34.79 -9.00
N ALA A 289 -6.69 34.85 -7.84
CA ALA A 289 -6.00 34.95 -6.57
C ALA A 289 -5.32 33.62 -6.19
N GLN A 290 -4.10 33.71 -5.61
CA GLN A 290 -3.47 32.55 -4.96
C GLN A 290 -4.17 32.29 -3.63
N ARG A 291 -4.53 31.05 -3.39
CA ARG A 291 -5.18 30.61 -2.14
C ARG A 291 -4.46 29.41 -1.55
N GLU A 292 -4.46 29.34 -0.22
CA GLU A 292 -3.93 28.20 0.51
C GLU A 292 -5.06 27.29 1.00
N LYS A 293 -4.87 25.97 0.86
CA LYS A 293 -5.75 24.92 1.40
C LYS A 293 -4.95 23.70 1.72
N VAL A 294 -4.58 23.54 2.99
CA VAL A 294 -3.83 22.38 3.46
C VAL A 294 -4.72 21.14 3.42
N PHE A 295 -4.18 20.04 2.91
CA PHE A 295 -4.88 18.76 2.85
C PHE A 295 -4.94 18.10 4.24
N ASP A 296 -6.07 17.46 4.56
CA ASP A 296 -6.28 16.71 5.80
C ASP A 296 -6.65 15.24 5.48
N PRO A 297 -5.67 14.33 5.33
CA PRO A 297 -5.91 12.94 4.96
C PRO A 297 -6.86 12.22 5.92
N ALA A 298 -6.60 12.32 7.22
CA ALA A 298 -7.45 11.67 8.22
C ALA A 298 -8.88 12.23 8.25
N GLY A 299 -9.03 13.53 8.00
CA GLY A 299 -10.35 14.16 7.88
C GLY A 299 -11.12 13.72 6.65
N LEU A 300 -10.44 13.54 5.50
CA LEU A 300 -11.06 13.00 4.30
C LEU A 300 -11.65 11.61 4.56
N VAL A 301 -10.85 10.71 5.16
CA VAL A 301 -11.30 9.35 5.51
C VAL A 301 -12.44 9.39 6.53
N ALA A 302 -12.31 10.17 7.60
CA ALA A 302 -13.32 10.23 8.66
C ALA A 302 -14.69 10.69 8.15
N ARG A 303 -14.72 11.62 7.19
CA ARG A 303 -15.97 12.06 6.53
C ARG A 303 -16.54 11.04 5.55
N ASN A 304 -15.73 10.11 5.05
CA ASN A 304 -16.07 9.15 3.99
C ASN A 304 -15.71 7.71 4.38
N THR A 305 -15.78 7.34 5.67
CA THR A 305 -15.26 6.09 6.23
C THR A 305 -15.54 4.86 5.36
N LYS A 306 -16.77 4.69 4.91
CA LYS A 306 -17.20 3.52 4.12
C LYS A 306 -16.61 3.46 2.71
N ARG A 307 -15.97 4.52 2.24
CA ARG A 307 -15.32 4.58 0.92
C ARG A 307 -13.87 4.11 0.96
N PHE A 308 -13.26 3.95 2.16
CA PHE A 308 -11.86 3.62 2.36
C PHE A 308 -11.68 2.30 3.11
N PRO A 309 -11.97 1.14 2.50
CA PRO A 309 -11.80 -0.15 3.15
C PRO A 309 -10.34 -0.54 3.37
N LEU A 310 -9.42 -0.02 2.56
CA LEU A 310 -8.00 -0.34 2.54
C LEU A 310 -7.15 0.91 2.78
N PHE A 311 -5.98 0.71 3.36
CA PHE A 311 -4.91 1.71 3.47
C PHE A 311 -3.57 1.08 3.13
N HIS A 312 -2.74 1.79 2.35
CA HIS A 312 -1.31 1.53 2.39
C HIS A 312 -0.70 2.30 3.56
N ALA A 313 -0.18 1.53 4.51
CA ALA A 313 0.55 2.03 5.68
C ALA A 313 2.04 2.11 5.31
N LYS A 314 2.39 3.18 4.61
CA LYS A 314 3.73 3.51 4.10
C LYS A 314 4.25 4.73 4.84
N ASP A 315 5.51 4.73 5.28
CA ASP A 315 6.06 5.76 6.15
C ASP A 315 7.23 6.53 5.53
N GLY A 316 7.47 7.71 6.02
CA GLY A 316 8.55 8.57 5.54
C GLY A 316 9.04 9.56 6.57
N VAL A 317 10.30 9.96 6.43
CA VAL A 317 10.92 11.04 7.18
C VAL A 317 10.82 12.33 6.37
N LEU A 318 10.42 13.42 7.01
CA LEU A 318 10.35 14.73 6.38
C LEU A 318 11.73 15.13 5.86
N ASN A 319 11.82 15.38 4.54
CA ASN A 319 13.02 15.87 3.88
C ASN A 319 12.66 16.99 2.89
N PRO A 320 12.67 18.26 3.30
CA PRO A 320 12.36 19.38 2.42
C PRO A 320 13.30 19.53 1.22
N GLN A 321 14.44 18.83 1.22
CA GLN A 321 15.39 18.82 0.11
C GLN A 321 15.02 17.78 -0.99
N SER A 322 14.15 16.83 -0.67
CA SER A 322 13.63 15.89 -1.67
C SER A 322 12.49 16.53 -2.47
N GLY A 323 12.35 16.15 -3.75
CA GLY A 323 11.23 16.60 -4.59
C GLY A 323 9.85 16.15 -4.08
N LEU A 324 9.81 15.16 -3.19
CA LEU A 324 8.60 14.67 -2.54
C LEU A 324 8.33 15.33 -1.18
N GLY A 325 9.32 16.02 -0.60
CA GLY A 325 9.25 16.55 0.77
C GLY A 325 9.44 15.46 1.85
N TYR A 326 9.56 14.20 1.46
CA TYR A 326 9.76 13.03 2.34
C TYR A 326 10.71 12.03 1.70
N ASP A 327 11.48 11.33 2.53
CA ASP A 327 12.20 10.12 2.15
C ASP A 327 11.49 8.91 2.75
N MET A 328 11.22 7.89 1.93
CA MET A 328 10.52 6.68 2.34
C MET A 328 11.38 5.81 3.24
N VAL A 329 10.84 5.38 4.38
CA VAL A 329 11.51 4.55 5.40
C VAL A 329 10.62 3.40 5.86
N PRO A 330 11.16 2.37 6.54
CA PRO A 330 10.34 1.29 7.09
C PRO A 330 9.22 1.80 8.00
N PHE A 331 8.04 1.21 7.84
CA PHE A 331 6.84 1.60 8.58
C PHE A 331 7.10 1.69 10.09
N GLY A 332 6.70 2.80 10.70
CA GLY A 332 6.84 3.11 12.12
C GLY A 332 8.21 3.65 12.52
N THR A 333 9.09 3.94 11.55
CA THR A 333 10.40 4.60 11.78
C THR A 333 10.45 6.02 11.22
N GLY A 334 9.38 6.50 10.58
CA GLY A 334 9.25 7.81 10.00
C GLY A 334 8.55 8.82 10.92
N ASP A 335 8.17 9.94 10.32
CA ASP A 335 7.59 11.10 11.00
C ASP A 335 6.05 11.14 10.90
N ILE A 336 5.42 10.24 10.14
CA ILE A 336 3.98 10.20 9.98
C ILE A 336 3.32 9.69 11.27
N ASP A 337 2.51 10.54 11.92
CA ASP A 337 1.82 10.15 13.17
C ASP A 337 0.67 9.17 12.92
N TYR A 338 1.01 7.91 12.68
CA TYR A 338 0.05 6.82 12.49
C TYR A 338 -0.85 6.58 13.70
N ARG A 339 -0.39 6.90 14.90
CA ARG A 339 -1.22 6.81 16.10
C ARG A 339 -2.36 7.81 16.04
N ARG A 340 -2.07 9.04 15.63
CA ARG A 340 -3.09 10.08 15.42
C ARG A 340 -3.98 9.73 14.23
N PHE A 341 -3.40 9.27 13.12
CA PHE A 341 -4.16 8.88 11.93
C PHE A 341 -5.17 7.78 12.24
N PHE A 342 -4.74 6.61 12.72
CA PHE A 342 -5.63 5.50 13.05
C PHE A 342 -6.57 5.81 14.22
N GLY A 343 -6.14 6.63 15.18
CA GLY A 343 -7.01 7.09 16.26
C GLY A 343 -8.19 7.92 15.73
N ARG A 344 -7.96 8.74 14.72
CA ARG A 344 -8.98 9.61 14.13
C ARG A 344 -9.90 8.89 13.15
N VAL A 345 -9.38 8.01 12.32
CA VAL A 345 -10.17 7.28 11.31
C VAL A 345 -10.87 6.04 11.87
N GLY A 346 -10.52 5.60 13.07
CA GLY A 346 -11.19 4.46 13.72
C GLY A 346 -10.95 3.13 13.01
N ALA A 347 -9.71 2.83 12.62
CA ALA A 347 -9.32 1.67 11.81
C ALA A 347 -9.77 0.29 12.31
N LYS A 348 -10.16 0.17 13.59
CA LYS A 348 -10.32 -1.11 14.30
C LYS A 348 -11.23 -2.14 13.61
N ASN A 349 -12.34 -1.70 13.04
CA ASN A 349 -13.40 -2.62 12.61
C ASN A 349 -13.69 -2.58 11.11
N TYR A 350 -13.31 -1.53 10.40
CA TYR A 350 -13.65 -1.37 8.99
C TYR A 350 -12.42 -1.43 8.08
N HIS A 351 -11.42 -0.63 8.40
CA HIS A 351 -10.25 -0.47 7.54
C HIS A 351 -9.27 -1.65 7.67
N ASN A 352 -8.58 -1.96 6.59
CA ASN A 352 -7.54 -2.99 6.52
C ASN A 352 -6.23 -2.31 6.12
N PRO A 353 -5.35 -1.97 7.07
CA PRO A 353 -4.05 -1.39 6.76
C PRO A 353 -3.09 -2.47 6.24
N MET A 354 -2.50 -2.21 5.08
CA MET A 354 -1.45 -3.00 4.45
C MET A 354 -0.14 -2.24 4.58
N VAL A 355 0.83 -2.82 5.29
CA VAL A 355 2.19 -2.26 5.34
C VAL A 355 2.76 -2.27 3.93
N GLU A 356 3.36 -1.15 3.53
CA GLU A 356 4.04 -1.03 2.25
C GLU A 356 5.35 -0.26 2.37
N GLN A 357 6.30 -0.62 1.50
CA GLN A 357 7.52 0.15 1.26
C GLN A 357 8.04 -0.12 -0.16
N ASP A 358 7.96 0.88 -1.05
CA ASP A 358 8.32 0.72 -2.46
C ASP A 358 9.81 0.45 -2.66
N ASN A 359 10.65 1.10 -1.88
CA ASN A 359 12.11 0.96 -1.91
C ASN A 359 12.65 -0.16 -1.00
N ALA A 360 11.79 -1.12 -0.58
CA ALA A 360 12.23 -2.24 0.26
C ALA A 360 13.18 -3.22 -0.45
N PRO A 361 12.97 -3.60 -1.73
CA PRO A 361 13.93 -4.43 -2.47
C PRO A 361 15.29 -3.78 -2.61
N SER A 362 16.36 -4.59 -2.49
CA SER A 362 17.73 -4.13 -2.66
C SER A 362 18.61 -5.24 -3.24
N GLU A 363 19.28 -4.97 -4.35
CA GLU A 363 20.26 -5.89 -4.95
C GLU A 363 21.51 -6.05 -4.05
N SER A 364 21.94 -4.96 -3.40
CA SER A 364 23.10 -4.95 -2.52
C SER A 364 22.83 -5.55 -1.14
N ALA A 365 21.56 -5.78 -0.79
CA ALA A 365 21.13 -6.38 0.48
C ALA A 365 19.94 -7.34 0.24
N PRO A 366 20.17 -8.48 -0.42
CA PRO A 366 19.13 -9.48 -0.66
C PRO A 366 18.49 -9.92 0.67
N GLY A 367 17.16 -9.90 0.75
CA GLY A 367 16.42 -10.19 1.99
C GLY A 367 16.02 -8.95 2.80
N GLN A 368 16.51 -7.75 2.46
CA GLN A 368 16.14 -6.50 3.12
C GLN A 368 14.61 -6.27 3.12
N SER A 369 13.93 -6.60 2.04
CA SER A 369 12.46 -6.43 1.94
C SER A 369 11.70 -7.25 2.99
N LEU A 370 12.12 -8.49 3.26
CA LEU A 370 11.53 -9.32 4.31
C LEU A 370 11.88 -8.79 5.72
N GLU A 371 13.06 -8.24 5.91
CA GLU A 371 13.41 -7.59 7.19
C GLU A 371 12.56 -6.32 7.41
N PHE A 372 12.36 -5.50 6.39
CA PHE A 372 11.48 -4.34 6.48
C PHE A 372 10.01 -4.74 6.71
N ALA A 373 9.57 -5.84 6.08
CA ALA A 373 8.25 -6.40 6.38
C ALA A 373 8.11 -6.82 7.85
N ARG A 374 9.15 -7.42 8.45
CA ARG A 374 9.18 -7.77 9.88
C ARG A 374 9.13 -6.52 10.77
N VAL A 375 9.98 -5.53 10.50
CA VAL A 375 9.98 -4.24 11.23
C VAL A 375 8.61 -3.56 11.13
N GLY A 376 8.04 -3.52 9.92
CA GLY A 376 6.71 -2.95 9.69
C GLY A 376 5.62 -3.67 10.49
N TYR A 377 5.67 -5.00 10.58
CA TYR A 377 4.74 -5.75 11.43
C TYR A 377 4.88 -5.39 12.91
N ASP A 378 6.11 -5.40 13.43
CA ASP A 378 6.38 -5.13 14.84
C ASP A 378 5.87 -3.74 15.24
N ASN A 379 6.12 -2.73 14.39
CA ASN A 379 5.65 -1.36 14.61
C ASN A 379 4.12 -1.23 14.48
N LEU A 380 3.51 -1.88 13.48
CA LEU A 380 2.05 -1.91 13.34
C LEU A 380 1.38 -2.59 14.55
N ALA A 381 1.99 -3.67 15.04
CA ALA A 381 1.52 -4.40 16.21
C ALA A 381 1.68 -3.59 17.51
N ALA A 382 2.64 -2.67 17.57
CA ALA A 382 2.90 -1.83 18.73
C ALA A 382 2.00 -0.58 18.83
N LEU A 383 1.22 -0.24 17.78
CA LEU A 383 0.37 0.94 17.80
C LEU A 383 -0.76 0.82 18.83
N ARG A 384 -0.80 1.78 19.76
CA ARG A 384 -1.82 1.85 20.83
C ARG A 384 -2.56 3.18 20.79
N ALA A 385 -3.81 3.17 21.22
CA ALA A 385 -4.59 4.40 21.42
C ALA A 385 -3.89 5.32 22.43
N ARG A 386 -3.98 6.63 22.23
CA ARG A 386 -3.61 7.61 23.29
C ARG A 386 -4.57 7.46 24.46
N ARG A 387 -4.10 7.74 25.67
CA ARG A 387 -4.95 7.87 26.85
C ARG A 387 -5.83 9.10 26.72
#